data_439525095d03b316edec6dadccf21dea
#
_entry.id   439525095d03b316edec6dadccf21dea
#
_cell.length_a   1.000
_cell.length_b   1.000
_cell.length_c   1.000
_cell.angle_alpha   90.00
_cell.angle_beta   90.00
_cell.angle_gamma   90.00
#
_symmetry.space_group_name_H-M   'P 1'
#
loop_
_entity.id
_entity.type
_entity.pdbx_description
1 polymer ?
#
loop_
_entity_poly.entity_id
_entity_poly.type
_entity_poly.pdbx_seq_one_letter_code
_entity_poly.pdbx_strand_id
1 'polypeptide(L)'
;MVKGDVAGEQDVLVRVHSECLTGDVFGSQRCDCGDQLRAAMRMIAGEGRGVLLYIAQEGRGIGLLNKLRAYELQDQGLDTVQANIELGFPPDLRDYGIGAQILVDLGLTSIRLLTNNPKKIVGLEGYGLSVVDRVPIEMDPVDGNVGYLRTKRDKMGHILHHQDLRFGAEGEEQVDDAMPHGQEQPL
;
A
#
# COMPACT_ATOMS: atom_id res chain seq x y z
N MET A 1 2.27 9.96 -16.82
CA MET A 1 1.33 9.58 -17.90
C MET A 1 0.09 10.46 -17.78
N VAL A 2 -0.33 11.08 -18.87
CA VAL A 2 -1.52 11.94 -18.91
C VAL A 2 -2.49 11.37 -19.94
N LYS A 3 -3.77 11.35 -19.61
CA LYS A 3 -4.87 10.99 -20.50
C LYS A 3 -5.78 12.20 -20.67
N GLY A 4 -6.10 12.56 -21.92
CA GLY A 4 -6.94 13.72 -22.23
C GLY A 4 -6.30 15.06 -21.86
N ASP A 5 -7.03 16.15 -22.02
CA ASP A 5 -6.61 17.47 -21.57
C ASP A 5 -6.89 17.62 -20.06
N VAL A 6 -5.88 18.04 -19.33
CA VAL A 6 -5.95 18.18 -17.87
C VAL A 6 -5.62 19.59 -17.38
N ALA A 7 -4.91 20.39 -18.19
CA ALA A 7 -4.49 21.74 -17.82
C ALA A 7 -5.70 22.67 -17.65
N GLY A 8 -5.81 23.30 -16.49
CA GLY A 8 -6.94 24.20 -16.17
C GLY A 8 -8.26 23.48 -15.84
N GLU A 9 -8.30 22.16 -15.91
CA GLU A 9 -9.48 21.37 -15.59
C GLU A 9 -9.59 21.16 -14.07
N GLN A 10 -10.83 21.01 -13.59
CA GLN A 10 -11.11 20.75 -12.19
C GLN A 10 -11.39 19.28 -11.92
N ASP A 11 -11.10 18.86 -10.69
CA ASP A 11 -11.44 17.57 -10.14
C ASP A 11 -10.89 16.39 -10.98
N VAL A 12 -9.69 16.58 -11.50
CA VAL A 12 -9.02 15.61 -12.35
C VAL A 12 -8.68 14.35 -11.56
N LEU A 13 -8.98 13.18 -12.11
CA LEU A 13 -8.65 11.90 -11.47
C LEU A 13 -7.14 11.67 -11.51
N VAL A 14 -6.53 11.50 -10.34
CA VAL A 14 -5.07 11.38 -10.19
C VAL A 14 -4.70 10.14 -9.38
N ARG A 15 -3.72 9.40 -9.87
CA ARG A 15 -2.99 8.39 -9.08
C ARG A 15 -1.55 8.81 -8.90
N VAL A 16 -1.10 8.96 -7.66
CA VAL A 16 0.32 9.03 -7.31
C VAL A 16 0.75 7.63 -6.89
N HIS A 17 1.50 6.96 -7.76
CA HIS A 17 2.00 5.60 -7.55
C HIS A 17 3.49 5.64 -7.18
N SER A 18 3.85 5.04 -6.05
CA SER A 18 5.25 4.83 -5.69
C SER A 18 5.72 3.51 -6.26
N GLU A 19 6.86 3.50 -6.92
CA GLU A 19 7.49 2.35 -7.54
C GLU A 19 7.51 1.12 -6.63
N CYS A 20 7.22 -0.02 -7.21
CA CYS A 20 7.34 -1.34 -6.60
C CYS A 20 7.72 -2.35 -7.68
N LEU A 21 9.02 -2.46 -7.99
CA LEU A 21 9.51 -3.32 -9.08
C LEU A 21 8.97 -4.74 -9.00
N THR A 22 8.96 -5.32 -7.80
CA THR A 22 8.50 -6.69 -7.60
C THR A 22 7.00 -6.85 -7.90
N GLY A 23 6.15 -5.90 -7.49
CA GLY A 23 4.71 -5.94 -7.73
C GLY A 23 4.33 -5.45 -9.12
N ASP A 24 4.92 -4.32 -9.56
CA ASP A 24 4.52 -3.64 -10.79
C ASP A 24 4.99 -4.39 -12.05
N VAL A 25 6.19 -4.99 -12.00
CA VAL A 25 6.83 -5.64 -13.15
C VAL A 25 6.83 -7.16 -13.03
N PHE A 26 7.23 -7.70 -11.88
CA PHE A 26 7.41 -9.15 -11.71
C PHE A 26 6.17 -9.87 -11.19
N GLY A 27 5.08 -9.17 -10.90
CA GLY A 27 3.81 -9.78 -10.46
C GLY A 27 3.87 -10.42 -9.09
N SER A 28 4.74 -9.93 -8.20
CA SER A 28 4.83 -10.42 -6.83
C SER A 28 3.49 -10.28 -6.09
N GLN A 29 3.05 -11.34 -5.45
CA GLN A 29 1.84 -11.37 -4.62
C GLN A 29 2.09 -10.99 -3.14
N ARG A 30 3.31 -10.59 -2.77
CA ARG A 30 3.61 -10.07 -1.43
C ARG A 30 2.98 -8.70 -1.14
N CYS A 31 2.44 -8.05 -2.15
CA CYS A 31 1.75 -6.76 -2.05
C CYS A 31 0.67 -6.63 -3.13
N ASP A 32 -0.12 -5.58 -3.04
CA ASP A 32 -1.17 -5.22 -3.98
C ASP A 32 -0.75 -4.14 -5.01
N CYS A 33 0.54 -3.80 -5.09
CA CYS A 33 1.01 -2.63 -5.86
C CYS A 33 0.72 -2.75 -7.36
N GLY A 34 1.08 -3.87 -7.99
CA GLY A 34 0.85 -4.08 -9.42
C GLY A 34 -0.63 -4.09 -9.79
N ASP A 35 -1.50 -4.66 -8.94
CA ASP A 35 -2.95 -4.64 -9.16
C ASP A 35 -3.50 -3.23 -9.04
N GLN A 36 -3.06 -2.45 -8.04
CA GLN A 36 -3.42 -1.05 -7.90
C GLN A 36 -2.96 -0.21 -9.10
N LEU A 37 -1.74 -0.44 -9.62
CA LEU A 37 -1.25 0.26 -10.80
C LEU A 37 -2.15 0.00 -12.00
N ARG A 38 -2.46 -1.26 -12.28
CA ARG A 38 -3.35 -1.67 -13.38
C ARG A 38 -4.77 -1.14 -13.20
N ALA A 39 -5.31 -1.17 -11.98
CA ALA A 39 -6.62 -0.63 -11.67
C ALA A 39 -6.68 0.89 -11.89
N ALA A 40 -5.68 1.64 -11.42
CA ALA A 40 -5.60 3.08 -11.63
C ALA A 40 -5.56 3.45 -13.12
N MET A 41 -4.77 2.72 -13.92
CA MET A 41 -4.72 2.93 -15.36
C MET A 41 -6.08 2.68 -16.03
N ARG A 42 -6.79 1.61 -15.63
CA ARG A 42 -8.14 1.33 -16.16
C ARG A 42 -9.16 2.40 -15.76
N MET A 43 -9.13 2.86 -14.50
CA MET A 43 -10.05 3.89 -14.02
C MET A 43 -9.83 5.22 -14.75
N ILE A 44 -8.59 5.66 -14.90
CA ILE A 44 -8.24 6.87 -15.65
C ILE A 44 -8.61 6.74 -17.14
N ALA A 45 -8.38 5.57 -17.73
CA ALA A 45 -8.76 5.32 -19.12
C ALA A 45 -10.28 5.34 -19.32
N GLY A 46 -11.04 4.76 -18.39
CA GLY A 46 -12.51 4.73 -18.41
C GLY A 46 -13.13 6.11 -18.22
N GLU A 47 -12.50 6.98 -17.43
CA GLU A 47 -12.93 8.37 -17.26
C GLU A 47 -12.58 9.26 -18.48
N GLY A 48 -11.64 8.80 -19.32
CA GLY A 48 -11.20 9.54 -20.51
C GLY A 48 -10.24 10.69 -20.21
N ARG A 49 -10.06 11.08 -18.93
CA ARG A 49 -9.17 12.15 -18.48
C ARG A 49 -8.55 11.80 -17.13
N GLY A 50 -7.27 12.11 -16.95
CA GLY A 50 -6.59 11.94 -15.66
C GLY A 50 -5.07 11.82 -15.76
N VAL A 51 -4.43 11.72 -14.60
CA VAL A 51 -2.97 11.64 -14.47
C VAL A 51 -2.58 10.44 -13.63
N LEU A 52 -1.65 9.65 -14.15
CA LEU A 52 -0.91 8.67 -13.35
C LEU A 52 0.54 9.17 -13.20
N LEU A 53 0.90 9.52 -12.00
CA LEU A 53 2.25 9.92 -11.62
C LEU A 53 2.96 8.73 -10.99
N TYR A 54 4.04 8.27 -11.62
CA TYR A 54 4.87 7.17 -11.13
C TYR A 54 6.15 7.73 -10.52
N ILE A 55 6.35 7.54 -9.23
CA ILE A 55 7.48 8.11 -8.49
C ILE A 55 8.45 6.99 -8.10
N ALA A 56 9.72 7.16 -8.44
CA ALA A 56 10.82 6.24 -8.09
C ALA A 56 11.15 6.34 -6.60
N GLN A 57 10.30 5.74 -5.76
CA GLN A 57 10.43 5.68 -4.29
C GLN A 57 10.23 4.23 -3.81
N GLU A 58 11.06 3.33 -4.35
CA GLU A 58 11.00 1.89 -4.06
C GLU A 58 11.17 1.60 -2.56
N GLY A 59 10.42 0.59 -2.08
CA GLY A 59 10.50 0.15 -0.69
C GLY A 59 10.11 1.22 0.32
N ARG A 60 9.19 2.14 -0.01
CA ARG A 60 8.86 3.32 0.81
C ARG A 60 10.05 4.26 1.01
N GLY A 61 10.90 4.36 -0.01
CA GLY A 61 12.07 5.23 -0.02
C GLY A 61 13.38 4.60 0.46
N ILE A 62 13.38 3.33 0.89
CA ILE A 62 14.61 2.63 1.32
C ILE A 62 15.36 1.97 0.17
N GLY A 63 14.77 1.95 -1.02
CA GLY A 63 15.35 1.34 -2.22
C GLY A 63 15.16 -0.17 -2.31
N LEU A 64 15.41 -0.73 -3.50
CA LEU A 64 15.14 -2.14 -3.81
C LEU A 64 15.98 -3.09 -2.93
N LEU A 65 17.28 -2.81 -2.75
CA LEU A 65 18.15 -3.71 -1.99
C LEU A 65 17.70 -3.87 -0.54
N ASN A 66 17.38 -2.76 0.13
CA ASN A 66 16.90 -2.82 1.51
C ASN A 66 15.48 -3.39 1.62
N LYS A 67 14.64 -3.20 0.59
CA LYS A 67 13.36 -3.89 0.51
C LYS A 67 13.51 -5.41 0.44
N LEU A 68 14.49 -5.93 -0.30
CA LEU A 68 14.74 -7.38 -0.34
C LEU A 68 15.24 -7.90 1.02
N ARG A 69 16.08 -7.14 1.72
CA ARG A 69 16.47 -7.45 3.12
C ARG A 69 15.27 -7.41 4.07
N ALA A 70 14.36 -6.44 3.89
CA ALA A 70 13.13 -6.39 4.66
C ALA A 70 12.23 -7.61 4.39
N TYR A 71 12.21 -8.15 3.18
CA TYR A 71 11.49 -9.40 2.87
C TYR A 71 12.07 -10.59 3.62
N GLU A 72 13.40 -10.70 3.72
CA GLU A 72 14.07 -11.75 4.51
C GLU A 72 13.66 -11.68 5.99
N LEU A 73 13.62 -10.47 6.56
CA LEU A 73 13.15 -10.27 7.94
C LEU A 73 11.66 -10.60 8.11
N GLN A 74 10.83 -10.31 7.11
CA GLN A 74 9.42 -10.69 7.11
C GLN A 74 9.23 -12.20 7.05
N ASP A 75 10.07 -12.92 6.32
CA ASP A 75 10.06 -14.40 6.28
C ASP A 75 10.46 -15.01 7.65
N GLN A 76 11.12 -14.23 8.50
CA GLN A 76 11.43 -14.57 9.90
C GLN A 76 10.34 -14.12 10.88
N GLY A 77 9.21 -13.60 10.41
CA GLY A 77 8.04 -13.27 11.21
C GLY A 77 7.86 -11.79 11.57
N LEU A 78 8.75 -10.88 11.14
CA LEU A 78 8.54 -9.45 11.33
C LEU A 78 7.49 -8.92 10.36
N ASP A 79 6.71 -7.92 10.78
CA ASP A 79 5.90 -7.19 9.81
C ASP A 79 6.74 -6.13 9.06
N THR A 80 6.12 -5.52 8.03
CA THR A 80 6.81 -4.54 7.16
C THR A 80 7.36 -3.32 7.91
N VAL A 81 6.70 -2.88 8.98
CA VAL A 81 7.13 -1.73 9.80
C VAL A 81 8.31 -2.14 10.68
N GLN A 82 8.20 -3.28 11.35
CA GLN A 82 9.26 -3.83 12.19
C GLN A 82 10.53 -4.12 11.38
N ALA A 83 10.39 -4.71 10.19
CA ALA A 83 11.52 -4.98 9.29
C ALA A 83 12.26 -3.70 8.88
N ASN A 84 11.55 -2.60 8.59
CA ASN A 84 12.20 -1.32 8.29
C ASN A 84 12.97 -0.77 9.50
N ILE A 85 12.37 -0.81 10.69
CA ILE A 85 13.01 -0.33 11.93
C ILE A 85 14.27 -1.15 12.24
N GLU A 86 14.22 -2.48 12.08
CA GLU A 86 15.36 -3.37 12.30
C GLU A 86 16.52 -3.05 11.35
N LEU A 87 16.21 -2.62 10.11
CA LEU A 87 17.20 -2.17 9.14
C LEU A 87 17.68 -0.72 9.39
N GLY A 88 17.22 -0.05 10.44
CA GLY A 88 17.61 1.31 10.80
C GLY A 88 16.86 2.41 10.03
N PHE A 89 15.72 2.08 9.38
CA PHE A 89 14.92 3.04 8.65
C PHE A 89 13.62 3.38 9.38
N PRO A 90 13.09 4.60 9.22
CA PRO A 90 11.73 4.90 9.66
C PRO A 90 10.71 4.09 8.83
N PRO A 91 9.46 3.95 9.32
CA PRO A 91 8.41 3.17 8.65
C PRO A 91 8.07 3.62 7.22
N ASP A 92 8.26 4.90 6.93
CA ASP A 92 7.95 5.51 5.63
C ASP A 92 8.82 6.75 5.40
N LEU A 93 9.65 6.72 4.36
CA LEU A 93 10.56 7.81 3.95
C LEU A 93 10.06 8.53 2.68
N ARG A 94 8.86 8.21 2.19
CA ARG A 94 8.38 8.82 0.95
C ARG A 94 8.10 10.29 1.12
N ASP A 95 8.50 11.05 0.09
CA ASP A 95 8.14 12.45 -0.09
C ASP A 95 7.16 12.58 -1.27
N TYR A 96 6.08 13.30 -1.05
CA TYR A 96 5.06 13.57 -2.07
C TYR A 96 5.13 14.98 -2.65
N GLY A 97 6.00 15.84 -2.12
CA GLY A 97 6.13 17.23 -2.52
C GLY A 97 6.51 17.40 -3.99
N ILE A 98 7.48 16.60 -4.47
CA ILE A 98 7.83 16.64 -5.90
C ILE A 98 6.67 16.19 -6.78
N GLY A 99 5.88 15.23 -6.30
CA GLY A 99 4.68 14.79 -6.98
C GLY A 99 3.63 15.89 -7.10
N ALA A 100 3.43 16.66 -6.03
CA ALA A 100 2.53 17.81 -6.03
C ALA A 100 3.01 18.90 -7.01
N GLN A 101 4.30 19.22 -7.02
CA GLN A 101 4.88 20.19 -7.95
C GLN A 101 4.67 19.80 -9.42
N ILE A 102 4.87 18.52 -9.77
CA ILE A 102 4.61 18.01 -11.12
C ILE A 102 3.14 18.16 -11.50
N LEU A 103 2.20 17.89 -10.57
CA LEU A 103 0.77 18.04 -10.83
C LEU A 103 0.39 19.50 -11.05
N VAL A 104 0.96 20.40 -10.27
CA VAL A 104 0.76 21.87 -10.44
C VAL A 104 1.35 22.33 -11.77
N ASP A 105 2.54 21.87 -12.17
CA ASP A 105 3.18 22.19 -13.44
C ASP A 105 2.36 21.69 -14.65
N LEU A 106 1.62 20.59 -14.48
CA LEU A 106 0.63 20.12 -15.46
C LEU A 106 -0.65 20.98 -15.51
N GLY A 107 -0.75 22.04 -14.70
CA GLY A 107 -1.88 22.96 -14.64
C GLY A 107 -3.06 22.49 -13.81
N LEU A 108 -2.88 21.50 -12.92
CA LEU A 108 -3.94 21.05 -12.01
C LEU A 108 -4.03 21.93 -10.78
N THR A 109 -5.26 22.24 -10.36
CA THR A 109 -5.56 22.99 -9.13
C THR A 109 -6.42 22.21 -8.15
N SER A 110 -7.34 21.38 -8.67
CA SER A 110 -8.16 20.47 -7.86
C SER A 110 -8.12 19.05 -8.46
N ILE A 111 -8.07 18.05 -7.56
CA ILE A 111 -7.92 16.66 -7.95
C ILE A 111 -8.82 15.73 -7.13
N ARG A 112 -9.26 14.62 -7.74
CA ARG A 112 -9.76 13.44 -7.05
C ARG A 112 -8.64 12.42 -6.97
N LEU A 113 -8.22 12.05 -5.77
CA LEU A 113 -7.03 11.24 -5.56
C LEU A 113 -7.36 9.76 -5.35
N LEU A 114 -6.88 8.91 -6.25
CA LEU A 114 -6.93 7.45 -6.13
C LEU A 114 -5.97 6.99 -5.02
N THR A 115 -6.49 6.81 -3.80
CA THR A 115 -5.66 6.37 -2.66
C THR A 115 -6.48 5.77 -1.53
N ASN A 116 -5.86 4.82 -0.82
CA ASN A 116 -6.34 4.33 0.48
C ASN A 116 -5.51 4.90 1.65
N ASN A 117 -4.49 5.74 1.35
CA ASN A 117 -3.59 6.33 2.35
C ASN A 117 -3.90 7.81 2.58
N PRO A 118 -4.51 8.18 3.73
CA PRO A 118 -4.81 9.58 4.04
C PRO A 118 -3.58 10.49 4.08
N LYS A 119 -2.40 9.96 4.43
CA LYS A 119 -1.15 10.75 4.47
C LYS A 119 -0.74 11.31 3.10
N LYS A 120 -1.17 10.67 2.00
CA LYS A 120 -0.93 11.19 0.65
C LYS A 120 -1.72 12.47 0.36
N ILE A 121 -2.90 12.63 0.94
CA ILE A 121 -3.72 13.84 0.80
C ILE A 121 -2.97 15.04 1.38
N VAL A 122 -2.59 14.93 2.66
CA VAL A 122 -1.85 15.99 3.36
C VAL A 122 -0.54 16.35 2.64
N GLY A 123 0.17 15.36 2.10
CA GLY A 123 1.43 15.57 1.38
C GLY A 123 1.28 16.31 0.04
N LEU A 124 0.07 16.40 -0.52
CA LEU A 124 -0.20 17.10 -1.78
C LEU A 124 -0.78 18.49 -1.59
N GLU A 125 -1.61 18.70 -0.57
CA GLU A 125 -2.32 19.97 -0.34
C GLU A 125 -1.39 21.15 -0.02
N GLY A 126 -0.22 20.89 0.57
CA GLY A 126 0.75 21.95 0.92
C GLY A 126 1.36 22.70 -0.27
N TYR A 127 1.06 22.30 -1.52
CA TYR A 127 1.64 22.85 -2.74
C TYR A 127 0.62 23.56 -3.64
N GLY A 128 -0.54 23.95 -3.11
CA GLY A 128 -1.57 24.65 -3.88
C GLY A 128 -2.51 23.74 -4.66
N LEU A 129 -2.43 22.44 -4.43
CA LEU A 129 -3.40 21.46 -4.93
C LEU A 129 -4.50 21.27 -3.90
N SER A 130 -5.76 21.29 -4.34
CA SER A 130 -6.91 20.90 -3.54
C SER A 130 -7.29 19.45 -3.83
N VAL A 131 -7.29 18.60 -2.80
CA VAL A 131 -7.82 17.23 -2.92
C VAL A 131 -9.30 17.26 -2.53
N VAL A 132 -10.18 17.34 -3.53
CA VAL A 132 -11.62 17.45 -3.33
C VAL A 132 -12.30 16.15 -2.98
N ASP A 133 -11.71 15.02 -3.39
CA ASP A 133 -12.24 13.69 -3.10
C ASP A 133 -11.14 12.63 -3.02
N ARG A 134 -11.34 11.66 -2.14
CA ARG A 134 -10.54 10.43 -2.07
C ARG A 134 -11.28 9.29 -2.76
N VAL A 135 -10.78 8.86 -3.88
CA VAL A 135 -11.32 7.71 -4.60
C VAL A 135 -10.62 6.43 -4.10
N PRO A 136 -11.36 5.47 -3.53
CA PRO A 136 -10.80 4.21 -3.07
C PRO A 136 -10.16 3.41 -4.23
N ILE A 137 -9.07 2.70 -3.91
CA ILE A 137 -8.41 1.78 -4.85
C ILE A 137 -8.00 0.51 -4.07
N GLU A 138 -9.02 -0.21 -3.61
CA GLU A 138 -8.86 -1.45 -2.86
C GLU A 138 -8.84 -2.64 -3.83
N MET A 139 -7.88 -3.53 -3.60
CA MET A 139 -7.74 -4.79 -4.35
C MET A 139 -8.09 -5.94 -3.43
N ASP A 140 -8.73 -6.98 -3.96
CA ASP A 140 -9.05 -8.17 -3.21
C ASP A 140 -7.77 -8.80 -2.63
N PRO A 141 -7.77 -9.14 -1.34
CA PRO A 141 -6.64 -9.81 -0.71
C PRO A 141 -6.38 -11.17 -1.35
N VAL A 142 -5.11 -11.54 -1.42
CA VAL A 142 -4.66 -12.90 -1.75
C VAL A 142 -3.79 -13.42 -0.61
N ASP A 143 -3.64 -14.74 -0.48
CA ASP A 143 -2.89 -15.35 0.63
C ASP A 143 -1.50 -14.72 0.86
N GLY A 144 -0.82 -14.37 -0.23
CA GLY A 144 0.51 -13.78 -0.20
C GLY A 144 0.56 -12.34 0.34
N ASN A 145 -0.55 -11.60 0.40
CA ASN A 145 -0.56 -10.18 0.79
C ASN A 145 -1.46 -9.81 1.97
N VAL A 146 -2.21 -10.76 2.54
CA VAL A 146 -3.10 -10.50 3.69
C VAL A 146 -2.35 -9.83 4.85
N GLY A 147 -1.18 -10.37 5.25
CA GLY A 147 -0.35 -9.80 6.31
C GLY A 147 0.12 -8.37 6.00
N TYR A 148 0.50 -8.12 4.75
CA TYR A 148 0.91 -6.80 4.28
C TYR A 148 -0.25 -5.78 4.33
N LEU A 149 -1.44 -6.16 3.86
CA LEU A 149 -2.63 -5.30 3.88
C LEU A 149 -3.09 -5.03 5.32
N ARG A 150 -3.01 -6.02 6.20
CA ARG A 150 -3.28 -5.86 7.64
C ARG A 150 -2.33 -4.84 8.26
N THR A 151 -1.03 -4.94 8.02
CA THR A 151 -0.04 -3.96 8.50
C THR A 151 -0.33 -2.56 7.97
N LYS A 152 -0.73 -2.41 6.71
CA LYS A 152 -1.15 -1.12 6.15
C LYS A 152 -2.33 -0.53 6.91
N ARG A 153 -3.37 -1.33 7.20
CA ARG A 153 -4.55 -0.89 7.94
C ARG A 153 -4.20 -0.54 9.37
N ASP A 154 -3.60 -1.48 10.11
CA ASP A 154 -3.51 -1.42 11.57
C ASP A 154 -2.36 -0.52 12.06
N LYS A 155 -1.24 -0.49 11.34
CA LYS A 155 -0.03 0.25 11.75
C LYS A 155 0.24 1.51 10.94
N MET A 156 -0.32 1.62 9.72
CA MET A 156 -0.03 2.74 8.84
C MET A 156 -1.23 3.65 8.56
N GLY A 157 -2.41 3.31 9.10
CA GLY A 157 -3.63 4.12 9.00
C GLY A 157 -4.26 4.13 7.60
N HIS A 158 -4.05 3.09 6.79
CA HIS A 158 -4.74 2.94 5.51
C HIS A 158 -6.21 2.60 5.73
N ILE A 159 -7.08 3.18 4.90
CA ILE A 159 -8.51 2.90 4.90
C ILE A 159 -8.73 1.70 3.97
N LEU A 160 -8.97 0.54 4.57
CA LEU A 160 -9.25 -0.72 3.89
C LEU A 160 -10.47 -1.38 4.54
N HIS A 161 -11.45 -1.80 3.71
CA HIS A 161 -12.75 -2.29 4.17
C HIS A 161 -12.95 -3.80 4.04
N HIS A 162 -11.96 -4.53 3.49
CA HIS A 162 -12.06 -5.97 3.29
C HIS A 162 -12.33 -6.72 4.59
N GLN A 163 -13.36 -7.59 4.57
CA GLN A 163 -13.76 -8.40 5.72
C GLN A 163 -12.69 -9.44 6.07
N ASP A 164 -12.02 -10.01 5.08
CA ASP A 164 -10.96 -11.02 5.24
C ASP A 164 -9.74 -10.51 6.02
N LEU A 165 -9.58 -9.19 6.14
CA LEU A 165 -8.58 -8.58 7.00
C LEU A 165 -8.98 -8.56 8.48
N ARG A 166 -10.24 -8.91 8.83
CA ARG A 166 -10.75 -8.92 10.20
C ARG A 166 -10.46 -10.23 10.95
N PHE A 167 -10.29 -11.33 10.20
CA PHE A 167 -10.09 -12.66 10.77
C PHE A 167 -8.60 -13.04 10.77
N GLY A 168 -7.90 -12.76 11.85
CA GLY A 168 -6.49 -13.10 11.94
C GLY A 168 -5.83 -12.80 13.27
N ALA A 169 -6.66 -12.63 14.33
CA ALA A 169 -6.19 -12.51 15.70
C ALA A 169 -6.62 -13.71 16.60
N GLU A 170 -7.27 -14.72 16.00
CA GLU A 170 -7.72 -15.92 16.75
C GLU A 170 -7.10 -17.19 16.16
N GLY A 171 -5.80 -17.25 16.20
CA GLY A 171 -4.98 -18.42 15.87
C GLY A 171 -3.90 -18.63 16.93
N GLU A 172 -4.16 -18.23 18.18
CA GLU A 172 -3.39 -18.73 19.31
C GLU A 172 -4.04 -20.02 19.79
N GLU A 173 -3.39 -21.10 19.45
CA GLU A 173 -3.44 -22.46 19.98
C GLU A 173 -4.20 -22.62 21.29
N GLN A 174 -5.35 -23.26 21.22
CA GLN A 174 -5.73 -24.18 22.30
C GLN A 174 -4.81 -25.41 22.16
N VAL A 175 -3.70 -25.40 22.88
CA VAL A 175 -2.99 -26.63 23.22
C VAL A 175 -3.92 -27.39 24.16
N ASP A 176 -4.62 -28.37 23.61
CA ASP A 176 -5.35 -29.36 24.40
C ASP A 176 -4.31 -30.14 25.23
N ASP A 177 -4.21 -29.77 26.47
CA ASP A 177 -3.42 -30.46 27.52
C ASP A 177 -4.24 -31.70 27.98
N ALA A 178 -4.41 -32.66 27.08
CA ALA A 178 -4.97 -33.97 27.39
C ALA A 178 -3.84 -34.95 27.57
N MET A 179 -3.25 -34.93 28.77
CA MET A 179 -2.48 -36.07 29.28
C MET A 179 -3.43 -37.25 29.52
N PRO A 180 -3.24 -38.41 28.92
CA PRO A 180 -3.90 -39.62 29.37
C PRO A 180 -3.15 -40.13 30.61
N HIS A 181 -3.83 -40.10 31.72
CA HIS A 181 -3.39 -40.82 32.91
C HIS A 181 -3.21 -42.30 32.61
N GLY A 182 -1.97 -42.76 32.74
CA GLY A 182 -1.64 -44.17 32.72
C GLY A 182 -2.34 -44.90 33.86
N GLN A 183 -3.06 -45.95 33.54
CA GLN A 183 -3.46 -46.98 34.48
C GLN A 183 -2.36 -48.01 34.54
N GLU A 184 -1.66 -48.04 35.67
CA GLU A 184 -0.91 -49.20 36.14
C GLU A 184 -1.92 -50.30 36.49
N GLN A 185 -1.74 -51.48 35.93
CA GLN A 185 -2.24 -52.74 36.53
C GLN A 185 -1.06 -53.70 36.76
N PRO A 186 -1.01 -54.32 37.94
CA PRO A 186 0.03 -55.23 38.33
C PRO A 186 -0.28 -56.69 37.89
N LEU A 187 0.73 -57.40 37.43
CA LEU A 187 1.18 -58.77 37.69
C LEU A 187 2.05 -59.25 36.57
#